data_c71835b8673cd6a02b3b1f62e02a67ea
#
_entry.id   c71835b8673cd6a02b3b1f62e02a67ea
#
_cell.length_a   1.000
_cell.length_b   1.000
_cell.length_c   1.000
_cell.angle_alpha   90.00
_cell.angle_beta   90.00
_cell.angle_gamma   90.00
#
_symmetry.space_group_name_H-M   'P 1'
#
loop_
_entity.id
_entity.type
_entity.pdbx_description
1 polymer ?
#
loop_
_entity_poly.entity_id
_entity_poly.type
_entity_poly.pdbx_seq_one_letter_code
_entity_poly.pdbx_strand_id
1 'polypeptide(L)'
;MKITCGVEVGNRNASSVKNKKHSVATLALCPKTKKKELQSDEDIYLILCTHQSPRGTKYKIFNNVDKLFTKFINEGKATIRFKAPPHDVIISKADPLQLKAFLHGVGLTIVGQASKKIRFSQPPTKVDRPKQKLAIMKRSDYPIKNGFPDSLTWLQVQGCHLRKIGLHVLRLKNLQVLDLANNCLKELPLELGDIRLKELVLHHNDLKCFPPELATTVLGQTLQVLDLSFNKIRCLSPYFCLMKKISVLSLKGNGLQNLPRNIHCLESLRMFSASHNELKVLPFGIRKLQLDSLDLFHNPLDTDVVLRPMTPWQLPSLLECAASAVVTQNVSYTAEDLPKSLIDYITEQCPCPCGKKVFQNVSSCILVLDLYKLASTVVYINNTSRFKVPLEVYFCSTKCWKKYEGQELI
;
A
#
# COMPACT_ATOMS: atom_id res chain seq x y z
N MET A 1 4.74 -30.89 17.38
CA MET A 1 4.12 -30.26 16.20
C MET A 1 3.09 -29.23 16.62
N LYS A 2 3.08 -28.04 16.02
CA LYS A 2 2.06 -27.02 16.27
C LYS A 2 1.65 -26.35 14.96
N ILE A 3 0.41 -25.85 14.88
CA ILE A 3 -0.15 -25.11 13.75
C ILE A 3 -1.02 -23.97 14.27
N THR A 4 -0.94 -22.81 13.64
CA THR A 4 -1.82 -21.67 13.94
C THR A 4 -2.85 -21.52 12.81
N CYS A 5 -4.12 -21.48 13.18
CA CYS A 5 -5.24 -21.52 12.23
C CYS A 5 -6.51 -20.90 12.83
N GLY A 6 -7.53 -20.72 12.03
CA GLY A 6 -8.89 -20.45 12.52
C GLY A 6 -9.50 -21.74 13.02
N VAL A 7 -10.08 -21.74 14.23
CA VAL A 7 -10.72 -22.91 14.80
C VAL A 7 -12.12 -22.57 15.29
N GLU A 8 -13.04 -23.48 15.04
CA GLU A 8 -14.38 -23.52 15.61
C GLU A 8 -14.59 -24.88 16.28
N VAL A 9 -15.15 -24.88 17.49
CA VAL A 9 -15.49 -26.11 18.21
C VAL A 9 -17.01 -26.28 18.22
N GLY A 10 -17.48 -27.29 17.52
CA GLY A 10 -18.88 -27.70 17.51
C GLY A 10 -19.17 -28.76 18.57
N ASN A 11 -20.14 -28.50 19.48
CA ASN A 11 -20.64 -29.54 20.38
C ASN A 11 -21.85 -30.24 19.72
N ARG A 12 -21.75 -31.55 19.45
CA ARG A 12 -22.81 -32.30 18.75
C ARG A 12 -24.07 -32.50 19.60
N ASN A 13 -23.96 -32.38 20.90
CA ASN A 13 -25.10 -32.55 21.82
C ASN A 13 -25.81 -31.23 22.14
N ALA A 14 -25.36 -30.10 21.63
CA ALA A 14 -25.98 -28.80 21.85
C ALA A 14 -26.87 -28.39 20.68
N SER A 15 -28.16 -28.29 20.89
CA SER A 15 -29.20 -27.95 19.89
C SER A 15 -29.28 -26.46 19.53
N SER A 16 -28.33 -25.60 19.93
CA SER A 16 -28.39 -24.17 19.66
C SER A 16 -27.49 -23.72 18.51
N VAL A 17 -28.11 -23.27 17.42
CA VAL A 17 -27.51 -22.51 16.34
C VAL A 17 -27.19 -21.10 16.86
N LYS A 18 -26.08 -20.92 17.61
CA LYS A 18 -25.51 -19.59 17.85
C LYS A 18 -24.43 -19.38 16.83
N ASN A 19 -24.42 -18.21 16.20
CA ASN A 19 -23.37 -17.74 15.29
C ASN A 19 -22.00 -17.97 15.93
N LYS A 20 -21.34 -19.05 15.52
CA LYS A 20 -20.06 -19.47 16.07
C LYS A 20 -18.97 -18.63 15.43
N LYS A 21 -18.32 -17.76 16.20
CA LYS A 21 -17.19 -16.96 15.72
C LYS A 21 -15.97 -17.86 15.56
N HIS A 22 -15.40 -17.92 14.35
CA HIS A 22 -14.07 -18.48 14.14
C HIS A 22 -13.06 -17.70 14.98
N SER A 23 -12.38 -18.39 15.88
CA SER A 23 -11.31 -17.81 16.69
C SER A 23 -9.94 -18.27 16.16
N VAL A 24 -8.96 -17.35 16.14
CA VAL A 24 -7.56 -17.73 15.89
C VAL A 24 -7.09 -18.59 17.06
N ALA A 25 -6.57 -19.76 16.76
CA ALA A 25 -6.13 -20.73 17.73
C ALA A 25 -4.80 -21.36 17.34
N THR A 26 -4.05 -21.84 18.34
CA THR A 26 -2.88 -22.67 18.14
C THR A 26 -3.24 -24.11 18.55
N LEU A 27 -3.14 -25.03 17.59
CA LEU A 27 -3.26 -26.46 17.82
C LEU A 27 -1.85 -27.05 18.00
N ALA A 28 -1.67 -27.87 19.01
CA ALA A 28 -0.39 -28.54 19.26
C ALA A 28 -0.60 -30.01 19.69
N LEU A 29 0.28 -30.87 19.21
CA LEU A 29 0.39 -32.25 19.68
C LEU A 29 1.44 -32.30 20.80
N CYS A 30 1.02 -32.66 22.02
CA CYS A 30 1.84 -32.63 23.20
C CYS A 30 1.65 -33.90 24.04
N PRO A 31 2.71 -34.45 24.64
CA PRO A 31 2.60 -35.51 25.64
C PRO A 31 2.07 -34.96 26.96
N LYS A 32 1.42 -35.81 27.76
CA LYS A 32 0.86 -35.46 29.06
C LYS A 32 1.94 -35.06 30.09
N THR A 33 3.10 -35.68 30.02
CA THR A 33 4.20 -35.50 30.98
C THR A 33 5.42 -34.89 30.31
N LYS A 34 6.21 -34.09 31.08
CA LYS A 34 7.46 -33.46 30.60
C LYS A 34 8.67 -34.46 30.60
N LYS A 35 8.49 -35.74 30.94
CA LYS A 35 9.57 -36.70 30.94
C LYS A 35 10.00 -37.02 29.51
N LYS A 36 11.32 -37.13 29.30
CA LYS A 36 11.96 -37.31 27.97
C LYS A 36 11.61 -38.65 27.28
N GLU A 37 11.10 -39.63 27.99
CA GLU A 37 10.71 -40.93 27.45
C GLU A 37 9.19 -41.07 27.47
N LEU A 38 8.58 -41.06 26.30
CA LEU A 38 7.19 -41.45 26.11
C LEU A 38 7.11 -42.97 26.23
N GLN A 39 6.41 -43.46 27.25
CA GLN A 39 6.21 -44.89 27.43
C GLN A 39 5.11 -45.45 26.50
N SER A 40 4.15 -44.62 26.06
CA SER A 40 3.10 -45.03 25.13
C SER A 40 2.50 -43.85 24.38
N ASP A 41 1.94 -44.08 23.16
CA ASP A 41 1.21 -43.08 22.36
C ASP A 41 -0.12 -42.70 22.99
N GLU A 42 -0.61 -43.39 24.00
CA GLU A 42 -1.86 -43.14 24.72
C GLU A 42 -1.84 -41.79 25.47
N ASP A 43 -0.67 -41.30 25.82
CA ASP A 43 -0.47 -40.06 26.57
C ASP A 43 -0.31 -38.81 25.69
N ILE A 44 -0.68 -38.90 24.39
CA ILE A 44 -0.61 -37.75 23.48
C ILE A 44 -1.97 -37.06 23.40
N TYR A 45 -1.94 -35.73 23.54
CA TYR A 45 -3.11 -34.85 23.52
C TYR A 45 -3.01 -33.82 22.42
N LEU A 46 -4.14 -33.54 21.77
CA LEU A 46 -4.36 -32.32 21.02
C LEU A 46 -4.68 -31.21 22.00
N ILE A 47 -3.86 -30.19 22.06
CA ILE A 47 -4.10 -28.99 22.87
C ILE A 47 -4.56 -27.88 21.95
N LEU A 48 -5.76 -27.35 22.20
CA LEU A 48 -6.37 -26.22 21.52
C LEU A 48 -6.26 -24.98 22.39
N CYS A 49 -5.37 -24.06 22.08
CA CYS A 49 -5.23 -22.77 22.75
C CYS A 49 -5.92 -21.67 21.95
N THR A 50 -6.87 -20.97 22.56
CA THR A 50 -7.52 -19.78 22.02
C THR A 50 -7.25 -18.57 22.91
N HIS A 51 -7.54 -17.36 22.42
CA HIS A 51 -7.40 -16.15 23.22
C HIS A 51 -8.26 -16.16 24.49
N GLN A 52 -9.44 -16.81 24.44
CA GLN A 52 -10.35 -16.95 25.57
C GLN A 52 -9.94 -18.06 26.53
N SER A 53 -9.20 -19.06 26.04
CA SER A 53 -8.68 -20.17 26.85
C SER A 53 -7.17 -20.35 26.62
N PRO A 54 -6.32 -19.51 27.25
CA PRO A 54 -4.87 -19.58 27.07
C PRO A 54 -4.23 -20.87 27.62
N ARG A 55 -4.86 -21.47 28.64
CA ARG A 55 -4.42 -22.78 29.21
C ARG A 55 -4.71 -23.95 28.29
N GLY A 56 -5.58 -23.73 27.28
CA GLY A 56 -5.93 -24.67 26.24
C GLY A 56 -6.89 -25.77 26.67
N THR A 57 -7.77 -26.14 25.72
CA THR A 57 -8.62 -27.35 25.87
C THR A 57 -7.83 -28.55 25.37
N LYS A 58 -7.82 -29.63 26.16
CA LYS A 58 -7.06 -30.86 25.86
C LYS A 58 -7.98 -31.95 25.39
N TYR A 59 -7.69 -32.54 24.24
CA TYR A 59 -8.39 -33.69 23.68
C TYR A 59 -7.41 -34.88 23.62
N LYS A 60 -7.75 -36.00 24.26
CA LYS A 60 -6.99 -37.26 24.06
C LYS A 60 -7.19 -37.69 22.59
N ILE A 61 -6.13 -38.14 21.91
CA ILE A 61 -6.20 -38.56 20.53
C ILE A 61 -6.44 -40.05 20.38
N PHE A 62 -5.60 -40.86 21.08
CA PHE A 62 -5.64 -42.31 21.02
C PHE A 62 -7.01 -42.83 21.45
N ASN A 63 -7.64 -43.68 20.63
CA ASN A 63 -8.98 -44.25 20.79
C ASN A 63 -10.16 -43.23 20.95
N ASN A 64 -9.91 -41.92 20.82
CA ASN A 64 -10.91 -40.88 21.01
C ASN A 64 -11.26 -40.11 19.76
N VAL A 65 -10.45 -40.17 18.70
CA VAL A 65 -10.82 -39.58 17.41
C VAL A 65 -11.76 -40.55 16.68
N ASP A 66 -12.94 -40.04 16.30
CA ASP A 66 -13.95 -40.78 15.57
C ASP A 66 -13.68 -40.74 14.06
N LYS A 67 -13.55 -39.53 13.49
CA LYS A 67 -13.31 -39.32 12.04
C LYS A 67 -12.42 -38.11 11.78
N LEU A 68 -11.59 -38.18 10.71
CA LEU A 68 -10.85 -37.06 10.15
C LEU A 68 -11.41 -36.70 8.78
N PHE A 69 -11.87 -35.47 8.61
CA PHE A 69 -12.37 -34.97 7.33
C PHE A 69 -11.30 -34.09 6.69
N THR A 70 -10.67 -34.58 5.61
CA THR A 70 -9.51 -33.94 4.96
C THR A 70 -9.77 -33.51 3.52
N LYS A 71 -11.03 -33.59 3.04
CA LYS A 71 -11.40 -33.29 1.65
C LYS A 71 -10.89 -31.92 1.16
N PHE A 72 -10.89 -30.91 2.03
CA PHE A 72 -10.52 -29.54 1.70
C PHE A 72 -9.15 -29.12 2.28
N ILE A 73 -8.24 -30.07 2.48
CA ILE A 73 -6.93 -29.83 3.08
C ILE A 73 -6.08 -28.86 2.24
N ASN A 74 -6.20 -28.90 0.91
CA ASN A 74 -5.53 -27.99 -0.01
C ASN A 74 -6.03 -26.54 0.07
N GLU A 75 -7.22 -26.33 0.65
CA GLU A 75 -7.80 -25.02 0.97
C GLU A 75 -7.49 -24.56 2.39
N GLY A 76 -6.65 -25.31 3.13
CA GLY A 76 -6.35 -25.03 4.53
C GLY A 76 -7.50 -25.33 5.48
N LYS A 77 -8.40 -26.29 5.14
CA LYS A 77 -9.58 -26.68 5.93
C LYS A 77 -9.55 -28.18 6.25
N ALA A 78 -9.91 -28.51 7.49
CA ALA A 78 -10.10 -29.89 7.94
C ALA A 78 -11.02 -29.95 9.17
N THR A 79 -11.54 -31.13 9.50
CA THR A 79 -12.32 -31.31 10.73
C THR A 79 -11.85 -32.57 11.43
N ILE A 80 -11.62 -32.46 12.73
CA ILE A 80 -11.29 -33.57 13.63
C ILE A 80 -12.51 -33.81 14.51
N ARG A 81 -13.10 -35.01 14.42
CA ARG A 81 -14.25 -35.41 15.22
C ARG A 81 -13.81 -36.24 16.40
N PHE A 82 -14.21 -35.85 17.62
CA PHE A 82 -13.91 -36.56 18.86
C PHE A 82 -15.15 -37.29 19.40
N LYS A 83 -14.92 -38.45 20.08
CA LYS A 83 -15.96 -39.22 20.73
C LYS A 83 -16.32 -38.63 22.09
N ALA A 84 -15.28 -38.32 22.90
CA ALA A 84 -15.41 -37.76 24.24
C ALA A 84 -14.40 -36.63 24.50
N PRO A 85 -14.87 -35.39 24.73
CA PRO A 85 -16.25 -34.91 24.55
C PRO A 85 -16.69 -34.96 23.09
N PRO A 86 -18.01 -35.04 22.80
CA PRO A 86 -18.55 -35.14 21.44
C PRO A 86 -18.42 -33.82 20.68
N HIS A 87 -17.21 -33.45 20.37
CA HIS A 87 -16.84 -32.19 19.74
C HIS A 87 -16.31 -32.41 18.32
N ASP A 88 -16.67 -31.52 17.41
CA ASP A 88 -16.07 -31.37 16.10
C ASP A 88 -15.14 -30.15 16.14
N VAL A 89 -13.86 -30.35 15.98
CA VAL A 89 -12.84 -29.28 15.87
C VAL A 89 -12.67 -28.95 14.38
N ILE A 90 -13.28 -27.85 13.95
CA ILE A 90 -13.26 -27.39 12.55
C ILE A 90 -12.08 -26.43 12.38
N ILE A 91 -11.14 -26.80 11.54
CA ILE A 91 -9.93 -26.04 11.21
C ILE A 91 -10.18 -25.26 9.90
N SER A 92 -9.80 -24.00 9.86
CA SER A 92 -9.90 -23.14 8.70
C SER A 92 -8.71 -22.18 8.64
N LYS A 93 -8.44 -21.61 7.46
CA LYS A 93 -7.36 -20.62 7.25
C LYS A 93 -5.98 -21.12 7.72
N ALA A 94 -5.74 -22.42 7.63
CA ALA A 94 -4.44 -23.03 7.91
C ALA A 94 -3.58 -23.04 6.65
N ASP A 95 -2.25 -23.01 6.82
CA ASP A 95 -1.34 -23.28 5.72
C ASP A 95 -1.50 -24.75 5.27
N PRO A 96 -1.75 -25.04 3.98
CA PRO A 96 -2.05 -26.39 3.50
C PRO A 96 -0.93 -27.39 3.78
N LEU A 97 0.35 -26.97 3.65
CA LEU A 97 1.50 -27.86 3.88
C LEU A 97 1.65 -28.20 5.37
N GLN A 98 1.54 -27.19 6.22
CA GLN A 98 1.59 -27.39 7.68
C GLN A 98 0.39 -28.20 8.15
N LEU A 99 -0.80 -27.99 7.58
CA LEU A 99 -2.00 -28.75 7.93
C LEU A 99 -1.88 -30.22 7.53
N LYS A 100 -1.33 -30.53 6.35
CA LYS A 100 -1.04 -31.90 5.93
C LYS A 100 -0.08 -32.60 6.89
N ALA A 101 1.02 -31.95 7.22
CA ALA A 101 2.00 -32.48 8.16
C ALA A 101 1.38 -32.69 9.55
N PHE A 102 0.58 -31.74 10.03
CA PHE A 102 -0.10 -31.82 11.32
C PHE A 102 -1.09 -32.97 11.40
N LEU A 103 -1.96 -33.12 10.39
CA LEU A 103 -2.95 -34.19 10.32
C LEU A 103 -2.32 -35.56 10.11
N HIS A 104 -1.19 -35.63 9.39
CA HIS A 104 -0.39 -36.85 9.33
C HIS A 104 0.11 -37.26 10.72
N GLY A 105 0.59 -36.27 11.53
CA GLY A 105 0.95 -36.50 12.93
C GLY A 105 -0.20 -36.99 13.79
N VAL A 106 -1.41 -36.43 13.61
CA VAL A 106 -2.63 -36.91 14.30
C VAL A 106 -2.92 -38.35 13.89
N GLY A 107 -2.82 -38.70 12.58
CA GLY A 107 -3.02 -40.04 12.07
C GLY A 107 -2.05 -41.06 12.67
N LEU A 108 -0.76 -40.73 12.77
CA LEU A 108 0.24 -41.58 13.39
C LEU A 108 -0.06 -41.81 14.88
N THR A 109 -0.61 -40.83 15.58
CA THR A 109 -1.05 -40.95 16.99
C THR A 109 -2.24 -41.90 17.13
N ILE A 110 -3.17 -41.86 16.18
CA ILE A 110 -4.33 -42.76 16.18
C ILE A 110 -3.89 -44.21 16.02
N VAL A 111 -2.88 -44.46 15.18
CA VAL A 111 -2.36 -45.82 14.91
C VAL A 111 -1.33 -46.30 15.96
N GLY A 112 -0.95 -45.45 16.92
CA GLY A 112 0.01 -45.81 17.95
C GLY A 112 1.49 -45.84 17.47
N GLN A 113 1.82 -45.04 16.44
CA GLN A 113 3.17 -44.96 15.87
C GLN A 113 3.83 -43.59 16.01
N ALA A 114 3.23 -42.69 16.77
CA ALA A 114 3.67 -41.28 16.86
C ALA A 114 4.95 -41.11 17.69
N SER A 115 5.12 -41.85 18.76
CA SER A 115 6.27 -41.76 19.67
C SER A 115 7.61 -42.00 18.99
N LYS A 116 7.66 -42.85 17.94
CA LYS A 116 8.86 -43.17 17.17
C LYS A 116 9.17 -42.25 16.02
N LYS A 117 8.17 -41.49 15.52
CA LYS A 117 8.28 -40.71 14.25
C LYS A 117 8.07 -39.20 14.38
N ILE A 118 7.56 -38.73 15.51
CA ILE A 118 7.17 -37.30 15.64
C ILE A 118 8.00 -36.61 16.74
N ARG A 119 8.49 -35.40 16.41
CA ARG A 119 9.03 -34.48 17.43
C ARG A 119 7.87 -33.67 18.02
N PHE A 120 7.55 -33.91 19.28
CA PHE A 120 6.50 -33.22 20.01
C PHE A 120 6.91 -31.80 20.39
N SER A 121 5.97 -30.87 20.34
CA SER A 121 6.18 -29.51 20.82
C SER A 121 5.83 -29.41 22.31
N GLN A 122 6.45 -28.45 23.01
CA GLN A 122 5.98 -28.09 24.35
C GLN A 122 4.56 -27.49 24.23
N PRO A 123 3.72 -27.63 25.28
CA PRO A 123 2.39 -27.02 25.31
C PRO A 123 2.50 -25.53 25.00
N PRO A 124 1.69 -25.00 24.09
CA PRO A 124 1.72 -23.59 23.79
C PRO A 124 1.29 -22.81 25.04
N THR A 125 2.13 -21.88 25.48
CA THR A 125 1.83 -21.00 26.64
C THR A 125 1.08 -19.74 26.22
N LYS A 126 1.10 -19.43 24.94
CA LYS A 126 0.40 -18.30 24.32
C LYS A 126 -0.12 -18.73 22.96
N VAL A 127 -1.24 -18.14 22.55
CA VAL A 127 -1.73 -18.27 21.17
C VAL A 127 -0.76 -17.50 20.28
N ASP A 128 -0.05 -18.22 19.43
CA ASP A 128 0.81 -17.61 18.42
C ASP A 128 -0.11 -16.94 17.39
N ARG A 129 -0.30 -15.62 17.51
CA ARG A 129 -1.01 -14.87 16.46
C ARG A 129 -0.19 -14.92 15.18
N PRO A 130 -0.82 -15.11 14.02
CA PRO A 130 -0.10 -14.98 12.77
C PRO A 130 0.58 -13.61 12.74
N LYS A 131 1.86 -13.58 12.39
CA LYS A 131 2.63 -12.34 12.33
C LYS A 131 1.96 -11.41 11.31
N GLN A 132 1.46 -10.28 11.78
CA GLN A 132 0.88 -9.24 10.93
C GLN A 132 1.90 -8.17 10.56
N LYS A 133 2.97 -8.03 11.35
CA LYS A 133 4.04 -7.05 11.15
C LYS A 133 5.38 -7.76 11.13
N LEU A 134 6.22 -7.38 10.18
CA LEU A 134 7.58 -7.88 10.03
C LEU A 134 8.52 -6.74 9.65
N ALA A 135 9.61 -6.60 10.40
CA ALA A 135 10.70 -5.69 10.09
C ALA A 135 11.99 -6.49 9.82
N ILE A 136 12.68 -6.13 8.75
CA ILE A 136 13.95 -6.72 8.32
C ILE A 136 14.94 -5.58 8.11
N MET A 137 16.00 -5.58 8.92
CA MET A 137 17.04 -4.55 8.90
C MET A 137 18.38 -5.09 8.39
N LYS A 138 18.48 -6.41 8.16
CA LYS A 138 19.68 -7.05 7.66
C LYS A 138 19.33 -7.95 6.48
N ARG A 139 20.16 -7.91 5.45
CA ARG A 139 19.99 -8.76 4.26
C ARG A 139 19.98 -10.25 4.56
N SER A 140 20.72 -10.69 5.61
CA SER A 140 20.74 -12.09 6.07
C SER A 140 19.35 -12.60 6.46
N ASP A 141 18.49 -11.70 6.98
CA ASP A 141 17.19 -12.05 7.54
C ASP A 141 16.08 -12.01 6.46
N TYR A 142 16.42 -11.55 5.24
CA TYR A 142 15.48 -11.51 4.13
C TYR A 142 15.18 -12.94 3.63
N PRO A 143 13.90 -13.39 3.65
CA PRO A 143 13.53 -14.77 3.37
C PRO A 143 13.53 -15.08 1.87
N ILE A 144 14.71 -15.45 1.33
CA ILE A 144 14.85 -15.77 -0.10
C ILE A 144 14.12 -17.06 -0.48
N LYS A 145 14.17 -18.09 0.40
CA LYS A 145 13.65 -19.45 0.10
C LYS A 145 12.22 -19.66 0.57
N ASN A 146 11.86 -19.15 1.75
CA ASN A 146 10.61 -19.49 2.43
C ASN A 146 9.48 -18.47 2.19
N GLY A 147 9.78 -17.33 1.53
CA GLY A 147 8.83 -16.25 1.34
C GLY A 147 8.35 -15.59 2.64
N PHE A 148 7.32 -14.79 2.54
CA PHE A 148 6.71 -14.07 3.65
C PHE A 148 5.40 -14.71 4.07
N PRO A 149 4.99 -14.61 5.35
CA PRO A 149 3.67 -15.05 5.79
C PRO A 149 2.55 -14.24 5.10
N ASP A 150 1.56 -14.92 4.53
CA ASP A 150 0.42 -14.28 3.83
C ASP A 150 -0.46 -13.41 4.74
N SER A 151 -0.31 -13.54 6.06
CA SER A 151 -1.01 -12.76 7.07
C SER A 151 -0.45 -11.35 7.29
N LEU A 152 0.67 -10.99 6.61
CA LEU A 152 1.29 -9.70 6.80
C LEU A 152 0.42 -8.56 6.28
N THR A 153 0.24 -7.55 7.12
CA THR A 153 -0.39 -6.27 6.79
C THR A 153 0.62 -5.14 6.77
N TRP A 154 1.77 -5.32 7.40
CA TRP A 154 2.84 -4.35 7.49
C TRP A 154 4.20 -5.06 7.28
N LEU A 155 4.96 -4.59 6.30
CA LEU A 155 6.29 -5.10 5.97
C LEU A 155 7.26 -3.95 5.83
N GLN A 156 8.35 -4.02 6.60
CA GLN A 156 9.49 -3.11 6.51
C GLN A 156 10.74 -3.91 6.14
N VAL A 157 11.43 -3.47 5.07
CA VAL A 157 12.69 -4.05 4.64
C VAL A 157 13.65 -2.90 4.33
N GLN A 158 14.47 -2.52 5.29
CA GLN A 158 15.39 -1.40 5.19
C GLN A 158 16.86 -1.84 5.19
N GLY A 159 17.73 -1.09 4.51
CA GLY A 159 19.18 -1.32 4.53
C GLY A 159 19.62 -2.67 3.98
N CYS A 160 18.79 -3.33 3.19
CA CYS A 160 19.06 -4.65 2.64
C CYS A 160 19.71 -4.63 1.25
N HIS A 161 20.07 -3.45 0.74
CA HIS A 161 20.65 -3.24 -0.61
C HIS A 161 19.81 -3.92 -1.71
N LEU A 162 18.49 -3.88 -1.60
CA LEU A 162 17.60 -4.45 -2.61
C LEU A 162 17.67 -3.59 -3.88
N ARG A 163 17.93 -4.25 -5.02
CA ARG A 163 17.91 -3.60 -6.34
C ARG A 163 16.55 -3.72 -7.04
N LYS A 164 15.75 -4.73 -6.67
CA LYS A 164 14.39 -5.00 -7.19
C LYS A 164 13.50 -5.52 -6.07
N ILE A 165 12.20 -5.29 -6.19
CA ILE A 165 11.19 -5.85 -5.31
C ILE A 165 10.97 -7.30 -5.71
N GLY A 166 11.16 -8.23 -4.78
CA GLY A 166 11.00 -9.67 -5.05
C GLY A 166 9.54 -10.08 -5.19
N LEU A 167 9.27 -11.10 -6.02
CA LEU A 167 7.93 -11.66 -6.24
C LEU A 167 7.24 -12.11 -4.94
N HIS A 168 8.01 -12.48 -3.91
CA HIS A 168 7.45 -12.87 -2.61
C HIS A 168 6.73 -11.71 -1.90
N VAL A 169 7.17 -10.45 -2.10
CA VAL A 169 6.49 -9.25 -1.59
C VAL A 169 5.23 -8.99 -2.39
N LEU A 170 5.31 -9.11 -3.73
CA LEU A 170 4.20 -8.82 -4.65
C LEU A 170 3.01 -9.78 -4.50
N ARG A 171 3.22 -10.95 -3.89
CA ARG A 171 2.16 -11.94 -3.60
C ARG A 171 1.36 -11.64 -2.31
N LEU A 172 1.78 -10.68 -1.51
CA LEU A 172 1.15 -10.35 -0.22
C LEU A 172 -0.14 -9.53 -0.41
N LYS A 173 -1.26 -10.19 -0.68
CA LYS A 173 -2.56 -9.55 -0.96
C LYS A 173 -3.16 -8.77 0.22
N ASN A 174 -2.74 -9.08 1.45
CA ASN A 174 -3.25 -8.41 2.66
C ASN A 174 -2.39 -7.23 3.11
N LEU A 175 -1.30 -6.94 2.38
CA LEU A 175 -0.36 -5.89 2.74
C LEU A 175 -1.00 -4.51 2.59
N GLN A 176 -0.87 -3.67 3.63
CA GLN A 176 -1.37 -2.30 3.66
C GLN A 176 -0.25 -1.27 3.75
N VAL A 177 0.84 -1.64 4.41
CA VAL A 177 2.02 -0.78 4.59
C VAL A 177 3.25 -1.52 4.09
N LEU A 178 3.97 -0.89 3.16
CA LEU A 178 5.23 -1.40 2.62
C LEU A 178 6.31 -0.33 2.75
N ASP A 179 7.30 -0.60 3.58
CA ASP A 179 8.46 0.25 3.78
C ASP A 179 9.71 -0.43 3.21
N LEU A 180 10.25 0.16 2.15
CA LEU A 180 11.46 -0.28 1.44
C LEU A 180 12.54 0.80 1.45
N ALA A 181 12.55 1.65 2.46
CA ALA A 181 13.52 2.73 2.59
C ALA A 181 14.97 2.22 2.69
N ASN A 182 15.93 3.09 2.34
CA ASN A 182 17.36 2.81 2.43
C ASN A 182 17.77 1.54 1.68
N ASN A 183 17.35 1.41 0.44
CA ASN A 183 17.72 0.33 -0.47
C ASN A 183 18.37 0.90 -1.76
N CYS A 184 18.53 0.08 -2.79
CA CYS A 184 19.12 0.47 -4.07
C CYS A 184 18.14 0.25 -5.23
N LEU A 185 16.85 0.50 -5.00
CA LEU A 185 15.80 0.29 -6.00
C LEU A 185 15.93 1.33 -7.11
N LYS A 186 16.00 0.87 -8.37
CA LYS A 186 16.09 1.73 -9.56
C LYS A 186 14.76 1.90 -10.27
N GLU A 187 13.87 0.94 -10.14
CA GLU A 187 12.57 0.85 -10.80
C GLU A 187 11.54 0.17 -9.89
N LEU A 188 10.28 0.42 -10.11
CA LEU A 188 9.16 -0.24 -9.46
C LEU A 188 8.49 -1.19 -10.45
N PRO A 189 8.22 -2.46 -10.07
CA PRO A 189 7.51 -3.40 -10.92
C PRO A 189 6.03 -3.03 -11.05
N LEU A 190 5.44 -3.27 -12.23
CA LEU A 190 4.03 -2.94 -12.48
C LEU A 190 3.07 -3.82 -11.65
N GLU A 191 3.49 -5.02 -11.30
CA GLU A 191 2.74 -5.95 -10.43
C GLU A 191 2.50 -5.38 -9.02
N LEU A 192 3.27 -4.36 -8.60
CA LEU A 192 3.01 -3.61 -7.38
C LEU A 192 1.61 -2.94 -7.40
N GLY A 193 1.12 -2.65 -8.61
CA GLY A 193 -0.19 -2.08 -8.84
C GLY A 193 -1.36 -2.93 -8.34
N ASP A 194 -1.19 -4.24 -8.21
CA ASP A 194 -2.23 -5.17 -7.78
C ASP A 194 -2.43 -5.21 -6.26
N ILE A 195 -1.51 -4.59 -5.51
CA ILE A 195 -1.54 -4.61 -4.04
C ILE A 195 -2.29 -3.38 -3.52
N ARG A 196 -3.19 -3.59 -2.56
CA ARG A 196 -3.99 -2.53 -1.93
C ARG A 196 -3.23 -1.82 -0.82
N LEU A 197 -2.09 -1.20 -1.16
CA LEU A 197 -1.34 -0.44 -0.18
C LEU A 197 -2.06 0.85 0.21
N LYS A 198 -1.94 1.22 1.47
CA LYS A 198 -2.30 2.53 2.01
C LYS A 198 -1.08 3.42 2.18
N GLU A 199 0.04 2.80 2.51
CA GLU A 199 1.30 3.49 2.75
C GLU A 199 2.43 2.79 2.01
N LEU A 200 3.20 3.58 1.25
CA LEU A 200 4.38 3.13 0.51
C LEU A 200 5.53 4.08 0.79
N VAL A 201 6.57 3.55 1.45
CA VAL A 201 7.77 4.30 1.83
C VAL A 201 8.94 3.80 1.02
N LEU A 202 9.53 4.68 0.22
CA LEU A 202 10.60 4.39 -0.74
C LEU A 202 11.78 5.38 -0.63
N HIS A 203 11.88 6.12 0.49
CA HIS A 203 12.94 7.12 0.64
C HIS A 203 14.34 6.50 0.62
N HIS A 204 15.34 7.28 0.20
CA HIS A 204 16.73 6.84 0.07
C HIS A 204 16.86 5.58 -0.82
N ASN A 205 16.45 5.71 -2.08
CA ASN A 205 16.62 4.73 -3.14
C ASN A 205 17.23 5.40 -4.40
N ASP A 206 17.29 4.69 -5.51
CA ASP A 206 17.85 5.16 -6.78
C ASP A 206 16.78 5.34 -7.86
N LEU A 207 15.51 5.58 -7.48
CA LEU A 207 14.41 5.69 -8.43
C LEU A 207 14.56 6.94 -9.31
N LYS A 208 14.44 6.75 -10.64
CA LYS A 208 14.50 7.84 -11.63
C LYS A 208 13.12 8.38 -12.01
N CYS A 209 12.08 7.57 -11.89
CA CYS A 209 10.71 7.94 -12.16
C CYS A 209 9.75 7.08 -11.32
N PHE A 210 8.52 7.54 -11.16
CA PHE A 210 7.39 6.74 -10.70
C PHE A 210 6.64 6.28 -11.94
N PRO A 211 6.44 4.97 -12.17
CA PRO A 211 5.76 4.45 -13.36
C PRO A 211 4.34 5.01 -13.48
N PRO A 212 3.99 5.66 -14.60
CA PRO A 212 2.66 6.26 -14.79
C PRO A 212 1.53 5.22 -14.73
N GLU A 213 1.79 4.00 -15.14
CA GLU A 213 0.84 2.90 -15.15
C GLU A 213 0.35 2.57 -13.74
N LEU A 214 1.21 2.68 -12.72
CA LEU A 214 0.85 2.41 -11.32
C LEU A 214 -0.25 3.36 -10.80
N ALA A 215 -0.34 4.56 -11.34
CA ALA A 215 -1.36 5.53 -10.93
C ALA A 215 -2.78 5.11 -11.32
N THR A 216 -2.94 4.29 -12.37
CA THR A 216 -4.23 3.83 -12.88
C THR A 216 -4.67 2.49 -12.28
N THR A 217 -3.78 1.82 -11.52
CA THR A 217 -4.04 0.52 -10.90
C THR A 217 -4.77 0.63 -9.56
N VAL A 218 -5.00 -0.54 -8.93
CA VAL A 218 -5.57 -0.63 -7.58
C VAL A 218 -4.71 0.11 -6.55
N LEU A 219 -3.37 0.06 -6.68
CA LEU A 219 -2.44 0.85 -5.85
C LEU A 219 -2.78 2.34 -5.91
N GLY A 220 -2.90 2.91 -7.12
CA GLY A 220 -3.22 4.33 -7.31
C GLY A 220 -4.56 4.74 -6.69
N GLN A 221 -5.53 3.81 -6.62
CA GLN A 221 -6.83 4.03 -6.01
C GLN A 221 -6.86 3.89 -4.49
N THR A 222 -5.85 3.28 -3.87
CA THR A 222 -5.85 2.97 -2.42
C THR A 222 -4.80 3.71 -1.63
N LEU A 223 -3.73 4.20 -2.28
CA LEU A 223 -2.57 4.81 -1.64
C LEU A 223 -2.93 6.15 -1.00
N GLN A 224 -2.56 6.33 0.27
CA GLN A 224 -2.80 7.52 1.07
C GLN A 224 -1.51 8.24 1.46
N VAL A 225 -0.45 7.49 1.73
CA VAL A 225 0.86 8.02 2.11
C VAL A 225 1.90 7.50 1.14
N LEU A 226 2.63 8.42 0.50
CA LEU A 226 3.71 8.10 -0.42
C LEU A 226 4.95 8.93 -0.08
N ASP A 227 6.02 8.24 0.28
CA ASP A 227 7.33 8.86 0.50
C ASP A 227 8.33 8.40 -0.55
N LEU A 228 8.69 9.31 -1.44
CA LEU A 228 9.69 9.15 -2.51
C LEU A 228 10.93 10.03 -2.24
N SER A 229 11.13 10.51 -1.03
CA SER A 229 12.22 11.42 -0.71
C SER A 229 13.60 10.80 -0.95
N PHE A 230 14.58 11.65 -1.25
CA PHE A 230 15.95 11.25 -1.48
C PHE A 230 16.10 10.13 -2.53
N ASN A 231 15.53 10.39 -3.69
CA ASN A 231 15.65 9.58 -4.89
C ASN A 231 16.30 10.41 -6.03
N LYS A 232 16.19 9.95 -7.27
CA LYS A 232 16.76 10.60 -8.46
C LYS A 232 15.67 11.02 -9.45
N ILE A 233 14.49 11.34 -8.95
CA ILE A 233 13.31 11.66 -9.77
C ILE A 233 13.46 13.09 -10.31
N ARG A 234 13.43 13.25 -11.64
CA ARG A 234 13.53 14.56 -12.29
C ARG A 234 12.21 15.11 -12.76
N CYS A 235 11.25 14.26 -13.03
CA CYS A 235 9.89 14.64 -13.43
C CYS A 235 8.85 13.63 -12.93
N LEU A 236 7.64 14.10 -12.78
CA LEU A 236 6.46 13.28 -12.50
C LEU A 236 5.56 13.30 -13.72
N SER A 237 5.06 12.14 -14.12
CA SER A 237 4.05 12.05 -15.17
C SER A 237 2.74 12.71 -14.72
N PRO A 238 1.96 13.35 -15.63
CA PRO A 238 0.62 13.85 -15.34
C PRO A 238 -0.32 12.77 -14.76
N TYR A 239 -0.13 11.51 -15.13
CA TYR A 239 -0.88 10.37 -14.57
C TYR A 239 -0.72 10.22 -13.06
N PHE A 240 0.41 10.65 -12.49
CA PHE A 240 0.64 10.65 -11.05
C PHE A 240 -0.50 11.34 -10.29
N CYS A 241 -1.05 12.39 -10.87
CA CYS A 241 -2.14 13.18 -10.27
C CYS A 241 -3.51 12.47 -10.29
N LEU A 242 -3.61 11.28 -10.89
CA LEU A 242 -4.82 10.44 -10.82
C LEU A 242 -4.95 9.71 -9.47
N MET A 243 -3.90 9.68 -8.66
CA MET A 243 -3.90 9.07 -7.33
C MET A 243 -4.61 9.97 -6.29
N LYS A 244 -5.91 10.17 -6.47
CA LYS A 244 -6.73 11.15 -5.72
C LYS A 244 -6.79 10.94 -4.21
N LYS A 245 -6.45 9.77 -3.69
CA LYS A 245 -6.50 9.44 -2.26
C LYS A 245 -5.22 9.77 -1.50
N ILE A 246 -4.16 10.21 -2.17
CA ILE A 246 -2.92 10.60 -1.51
C ILE A 246 -3.21 11.83 -0.63
N SER A 247 -2.95 11.69 0.67
CA SER A 247 -3.06 12.73 1.67
C SER A 247 -1.71 13.28 2.13
N VAL A 248 -0.68 12.42 2.09
CA VAL A 248 0.70 12.77 2.44
C VAL A 248 1.62 12.39 1.29
N LEU A 249 2.33 13.37 0.75
CA LEU A 249 3.29 13.18 -0.35
C LEU A 249 4.61 13.84 0.00
N SER A 250 5.69 13.05 0.03
CA SER A 250 7.05 13.56 0.16
C SER A 250 7.86 13.24 -1.09
N LEU A 251 8.37 14.31 -1.72
CA LEU A 251 9.26 14.31 -2.88
C LEU A 251 10.59 14.98 -2.56
N LYS A 252 10.88 15.19 -1.28
CA LYS A 252 12.09 15.88 -0.80
C LYS A 252 13.36 15.27 -1.36
N GLY A 253 14.37 16.12 -1.67
CA GLY A 253 15.70 15.64 -2.03
C GLY A 253 15.73 14.84 -3.34
N ASN A 254 15.05 15.32 -4.36
CA ASN A 254 15.07 14.78 -5.71
C ASN A 254 15.70 15.83 -6.68
N GLY A 255 15.59 15.64 -7.97
CA GLY A 255 16.01 16.60 -8.98
C GLY A 255 14.83 17.16 -9.76
N LEU A 256 13.69 17.38 -9.12
CA LEU A 256 12.47 17.83 -9.76
C LEU A 256 12.61 19.28 -10.22
N GLN A 257 12.45 19.51 -11.51
CA GLN A 257 12.45 20.86 -12.11
C GLN A 257 11.08 21.47 -12.19
N ASN A 258 10.05 20.64 -12.38
CA ASN A 258 8.65 21.06 -12.48
C ASN A 258 7.73 20.08 -11.77
N LEU A 259 6.59 20.57 -11.29
CA LEU A 259 5.48 19.75 -10.83
C LEU A 259 4.46 19.59 -11.98
N PRO A 260 3.67 18.51 -12.02
CA PRO A 260 2.64 18.31 -13.02
C PRO A 260 1.62 19.46 -13.01
N ARG A 261 1.22 19.94 -14.20
CA ARG A 261 0.25 21.04 -14.34
C ARG A 261 -1.09 20.72 -13.72
N ASN A 262 -1.48 19.46 -13.75
CA ASN A 262 -2.72 18.93 -13.18
C ASN A 262 -2.61 18.53 -11.68
N ILE A 263 -1.64 19.04 -10.93
CA ILE A 263 -1.43 18.71 -9.50
C ILE A 263 -2.69 18.94 -8.65
N HIS A 264 -3.58 19.84 -9.07
CA HIS A 264 -4.85 20.09 -8.41
C HIS A 264 -5.80 18.87 -8.36
N CYS A 265 -5.53 17.85 -9.17
CA CYS A 265 -6.29 16.59 -9.15
C CYS A 265 -6.00 15.73 -7.92
N LEU A 266 -4.95 16.01 -7.15
CA LEU A 266 -4.67 15.37 -5.87
C LEU A 266 -5.57 15.96 -4.76
N GLU A 267 -6.88 15.78 -4.90
CA GLU A 267 -7.93 16.44 -4.09
C GLU A 267 -7.82 16.16 -2.59
N SER A 268 -7.27 15.01 -2.21
CA SER A 268 -7.09 14.61 -0.79
C SER A 268 -5.78 15.09 -0.17
N LEU A 269 -4.88 15.72 -0.95
CA LEU A 269 -3.55 16.08 -0.47
C LEU A 269 -3.63 17.14 0.62
N ARG A 270 -2.98 16.86 1.78
CA ARG A 270 -2.92 17.72 2.95
C ARG A 270 -1.50 18.10 3.33
N MET A 271 -0.58 17.15 3.25
CA MET A 271 0.81 17.36 3.57
C MET A 271 1.67 17.14 2.34
N PHE A 272 2.35 18.18 1.89
CA PHE A 272 3.18 18.14 0.70
C PHE A 272 4.58 18.68 0.98
N SER A 273 5.61 17.85 0.78
CA SER A 273 7.01 18.26 0.82
C SER A 273 7.68 18.02 -0.52
N ALA A 274 8.22 19.08 -1.10
CA ALA A 274 9.07 19.07 -2.28
C ALA A 274 10.36 19.85 -2.03
N SER A 275 10.82 19.92 -0.78
CA SER A 275 12.07 20.59 -0.40
C SER A 275 13.30 19.92 -1.04
N HIS A 276 14.39 20.68 -1.17
CA HIS A 276 15.65 20.20 -1.77
C HIS A 276 15.46 19.64 -3.18
N ASN A 277 14.81 20.41 -4.05
CA ASN A 277 14.62 20.11 -5.47
C ASN A 277 15.11 21.28 -6.34
N GLU A 278 14.87 21.22 -7.65
CA GLU A 278 15.26 22.23 -8.63
C GLU A 278 14.06 23.00 -9.18
N LEU A 279 12.99 23.15 -8.38
CA LEU A 279 11.77 23.82 -8.79
C LEU A 279 12.02 25.32 -8.98
N LYS A 280 11.74 25.82 -10.19
CA LYS A 280 11.84 27.26 -10.53
C LYS A 280 10.50 27.96 -10.47
N VAL A 281 9.42 27.28 -10.80
CA VAL A 281 8.04 27.78 -10.77
C VAL A 281 7.11 26.72 -10.25
N LEU A 282 5.96 27.12 -9.68
CA LEU A 282 4.90 26.21 -9.28
C LEU A 282 3.73 26.29 -10.27
N PRO A 283 3.04 25.19 -10.56
CA PRO A 283 1.85 25.22 -11.40
C PRO A 283 0.68 25.90 -10.67
N PHE A 284 -0.10 26.69 -11.38
CA PHE A 284 -1.26 27.40 -10.81
C PHE A 284 -2.25 26.49 -10.08
N GLY A 285 -2.35 25.23 -10.52
CA GLY A 285 -3.22 24.23 -9.90
C GLY A 285 -2.97 24.01 -8.41
N ILE A 286 -1.77 24.30 -7.89
CA ILE A 286 -1.45 24.16 -6.47
C ILE A 286 -2.38 24.98 -5.56
N ARG A 287 -2.92 26.11 -6.05
CA ARG A 287 -3.89 26.95 -5.32
C ARG A 287 -5.21 26.27 -5.02
N LYS A 288 -5.56 25.22 -5.76
CA LYS A 288 -6.80 24.47 -5.56
C LYS A 288 -6.66 23.39 -4.49
N LEU A 289 -5.43 23.09 -4.06
CA LEU A 289 -5.17 22.15 -3.00
C LEU A 289 -5.48 22.82 -1.65
N GLN A 290 -6.03 22.06 -0.73
CA GLN A 290 -6.28 22.49 0.66
C GLN A 290 -5.18 21.89 1.54
N LEU A 291 -3.98 22.48 1.48
CA LEU A 291 -2.83 21.96 2.19
C LEU A 291 -2.82 22.43 3.65
N ASP A 292 -2.57 21.51 4.57
CA ASP A 292 -2.29 21.81 5.98
C ASP A 292 -0.80 22.18 6.15
N SER A 293 0.09 21.50 5.41
CA SER A 293 1.54 21.72 5.46
C SER A 293 2.15 21.70 4.06
N LEU A 294 2.99 22.68 3.77
CA LEU A 294 3.75 22.81 2.52
C LEU A 294 5.22 23.09 2.82
N ASP A 295 6.11 22.20 2.38
CA ASP A 295 7.56 22.34 2.49
C ASP A 295 8.19 22.47 1.11
N LEU A 296 8.71 23.66 0.79
CA LEU A 296 9.41 24.01 -0.45
C LEU A 296 10.84 24.50 -0.20
N PHE A 297 11.38 24.24 0.99
CA PHE A 297 12.71 24.65 1.39
C PHE A 297 13.79 24.20 0.39
N HIS A 298 14.80 25.03 0.16
CA HIS A 298 15.88 24.73 -0.81
C HIS A 298 15.37 24.36 -2.23
N ASN A 299 14.56 25.24 -2.82
CA ASN A 299 14.26 25.27 -4.24
C ASN A 299 14.64 26.62 -4.85
N PRO A 300 15.10 26.70 -6.09
CA PRO A 300 15.44 27.95 -6.77
C PRO A 300 14.17 28.68 -7.28
N LEU A 301 13.16 28.83 -6.41
CA LEU A 301 11.94 29.58 -6.68
C LEU A 301 12.26 31.05 -6.61
N ASP A 302 12.65 31.66 -7.72
CA ASP A 302 13.04 33.04 -7.79
C ASP A 302 11.91 33.91 -8.35
N THR A 303 11.59 34.99 -7.62
CA THR A 303 10.57 35.95 -8.04
C THR A 303 11.10 36.98 -9.06
N ASP A 304 12.42 37.07 -9.24
CA ASP A 304 13.04 37.93 -10.24
C ASP A 304 12.96 37.34 -11.67
N VAL A 305 12.27 36.20 -11.80
CA VAL A 305 11.96 35.67 -13.11
C VAL A 305 11.13 36.71 -13.87
N VAL A 306 11.78 37.39 -14.77
CA VAL A 306 11.17 38.33 -15.71
C VAL A 306 9.87 37.72 -16.24
N LEU A 307 8.76 38.47 -16.08
CA LEU A 307 7.47 38.13 -16.66
C LEU A 307 7.70 37.68 -18.09
N ARG A 308 7.67 36.37 -18.34
CA ARG A 308 7.84 35.88 -19.72
C ARG A 308 6.75 36.51 -20.55
N PRO A 309 7.09 37.14 -21.68
CA PRO A 309 6.06 37.65 -22.59
C PRO A 309 5.14 36.48 -22.93
N MET A 310 3.85 36.76 -22.99
CA MET A 310 2.85 35.78 -23.39
C MET A 310 3.28 35.04 -24.65
N THR A 311 3.18 33.73 -24.64
CA THR A 311 3.18 32.98 -25.89
C THR A 311 2.00 33.46 -26.74
N PRO A 312 2.21 33.78 -28.02
CA PRO A 312 1.12 34.30 -28.87
C PRO A 312 -0.02 33.26 -28.89
N TRP A 313 -1.25 33.76 -28.87
CA TRP A 313 -2.45 32.93 -28.99
C TRP A 313 -2.44 32.19 -30.32
N GLN A 314 -2.51 30.88 -30.24
CA GLN A 314 -2.73 30.03 -31.40
C GLN A 314 -4.21 29.61 -31.44
N LEU A 315 -4.73 29.39 -32.63
CA LEU A 315 -6.06 28.80 -32.79
C LEU A 315 -6.03 27.38 -32.16
N PRO A 316 -7.04 27.00 -31.37
CA PRO A 316 -7.09 25.67 -30.79
C PRO A 316 -7.11 24.59 -31.89
N SER A 317 -6.32 23.58 -31.77
CA SER A 317 -6.32 22.41 -32.65
C SER A 317 -7.65 21.63 -32.54
N LEU A 318 -7.95 20.83 -33.55
CA LEU A 318 -9.12 19.93 -33.50
C LEU A 318 -9.03 18.98 -32.29
N LEU A 319 -7.82 18.51 -31.96
CA LEU A 319 -7.54 17.68 -30.78
C LEU A 319 -7.93 18.43 -29.48
N GLU A 320 -7.58 19.72 -29.40
CA GLU A 320 -7.89 20.55 -28.23
C GLU A 320 -9.40 20.79 -28.09
N CYS A 321 -10.08 21.07 -29.21
CA CYS A 321 -11.53 21.22 -29.24
C CYS A 321 -12.24 19.92 -28.78
N ALA A 322 -11.77 18.76 -29.27
CA ALA A 322 -12.32 17.46 -28.90
C ALA A 322 -12.05 17.14 -27.41
N ALA A 323 -10.83 17.35 -26.93
CA ALA A 323 -10.49 17.16 -25.52
C ALA A 323 -11.31 18.09 -24.61
N SER A 324 -11.48 19.36 -25.02
CA SER A 324 -12.32 20.34 -24.29
C SER A 324 -13.77 19.89 -24.21
N ALA A 325 -14.32 19.35 -25.30
CA ALA A 325 -15.70 18.84 -25.33
C ALA A 325 -15.87 17.64 -24.37
N VAL A 326 -14.99 16.65 -24.44
CA VAL A 326 -15.01 15.47 -23.54
C VAL A 326 -14.99 15.89 -22.08
N VAL A 327 -14.09 16.81 -21.72
CA VAL A 327 -13.90 17.23 -20.33
C VAL A 327 -15.04 18.15 -19.85
N THR A 328 -15.55 19.04 -20.71
CA THR A 328 -16.61 19.98 -20.33
C THR A 328 -17.96 19.29 -20.18
N GLN A 329 -18.22 18.30 -21.02
CA GLN A 329 -19.46 17.51 -20.98
C GLN A 329 -19.40 16.33 -20.00
N ASN A 330 -18.27 16.16 -19.29
CA ASN A 330 -18.07 15.05 -18.35
C ASN A 330 -18.32 13.67 -18.98
N VAL A 331 -17.92 13.48 -20.23
CA VAL A 331 -18.08 12.22 -20.94
C VAL A 331 -17.18 11.17 -20.26
N SER A 332 -17.80 10.08 -19.78
CA SER A 332 -17.05 8.94 -19.26
C SER A 332 -16.42 8.16 -20.42
N TYR A 333 -15.15 7.83 -20.32
CA TYR A 333 -14.42 7.05 -21.32
C TYR A 333 -13.50 6.05 -20.64
N THR A 334 -13.20 4.97 -21.36
CA THR A 334 -12.22 3.97 -20.97
C THR A 334 -11.00 4.04 -21.90
N ALA A 335 -9.96 3.26 -21.59
CA ALA A 335 -8.79 3.17 -22.46
C ALA A 335 -9.09 2.49 -23.81
N GLU A 336 -10.24 1.84 -23.95
CA GLU A 336 -10.70 1.23 -25.20
C GLU A 336 -11.48 2.21 -26.09
N ASP A 337 -12.09 3.23 -25.48
CA ASP A 337 -12.92 4.19 -26.19
C ASP A 337 -12.11 5.29 -26.88
N LEU A 338 -10.93 5.64 -26.35
CA LEU A 338 -10.11 6.75 -26.84
C LEU A 338 -8.66 6.31 -27.10
N PRO A 339 -8.03 6.82 -28.16
CA PRO A 339 -6.60 6.63 -28.39
C PRO A 339 -5.78 7.12 -27.21
N LYS A 340 -4.67 6.40 -26.89
CA LYS A 340 -3.78 6.73 -25.76
C LYS A 340 -3.29 8.18 -25.85
N SER A 341 -2.95 8.68 -27.04
CA SER A 341 -2.50 10.06 -27.25
C SER A 341 -3.53 11.11 -26.83
N LEU A 342 -4.82 10.82 -27.01
CA LEU A 342 -5.89 11.71 -26.55
C LEU A 342 -6.09 11.61 -25.04
N ILE A 343 -5.97 10.43 -24.47
CA ILE A 343 -6.05 10.24 -23.02
C ILE A 343 -4.88 10.98 -22.35
N ASP A 344 -3.66 10.84 -22.88
CA ASP A 344 -2.48 11.56 -22.41
C ASP A 344 -2.73 13.07 -22.43
N TYR A 345 -3.25 13.58 -23.55
CA TYR A 345 -3.56 15.00 -23.75
C TYR A 345 -4.62 15.51 -22.75
N ILE A 346 -5.70 14.75 -22.55
CA ILE A 346 -6.75 15.09 -21.58
C ILE A 346 -6.20 15.08 -20.14
N THR A 347 -5.30 14.17 -19.85
CA THR A 347 -4.71 14.03 -18.51
C THR A 347 -3.81 15.23 -18.15
N GLU A 348 -3.17 15.86 -19.12
CA GLU A 348 -2.32 17.05 -18.93
C GLU A 348 -3.08 18.36 -18.72
N GLN A 349 -4.40 18.34 -18.63
CA GLN A 349 -5.21 19.54 -18.42
C GLN A 349 -4.75 20.35 -17.21
N CYS A 350 -4.81 21.67 -17.30
CA CYS A 350 -4.54 22.60 -16.21
C CYS A 350 -5.71 23.59 -16.02
N PRO A 351 -5.90 24.13 -14.81
CA PRO A 351 -6.98 25.09 -14.57
C PRO A 351 -6.58 26.50 -15.02
N CYS A 352 -7.47 27.14 -15.76
CA CYS A 352 -7.48 28.59 -15.92
C CYS A 352 -7.99 29.25 -14.63
N PRO A 353 -7.56 30.48 -14.26
CA PRO A 353 -8.14 31.23 -13.14
C PRO A 353 -9.67 31.38 -13.16
N CYS A 354 -10.29 31.36 -14.33
CA CYS A 354 -11.75 31.40 -14.45
C CYS A 354 -12.45 30.06 -14.17
N GLY A 355 -11.70 29.00 -13.88
CA GLY A 355 -12.23 27.66 -13.63
C GLY A 355 -12.29 26.74 -14.86
N LYS A 356 -12.19 27.27 -16.08
CA LYS A 356 -12.13 26.44 -17.29
C LYS A 356 -10.85 25.61 -17.31
N LYS A 357 -10.94 24.40 -17.81
CA LYS A 357 -9.80 23.52 -18.05
C LYS A 357 -9.17 23.88 -19.38
N VAL A 358 -7.86 23.94 -19.42
CA VAL A 358 -7.07 24.28 -20.60
C VAL A 358 -5.99 23.23 -20.85
N PHE A 359 -5.54 23.13 -22.09
CA PHE A 359 -4.61 22.11 -22.55
C PHE A 359 -3.29 22.76 -23.02
N GLN A 360 -2.51 22.10 -23.85
CA GLN A 360 -1.12 22.50 -24.16
C GLN A 360 -0.98 23.84 -24.92
N ASN A 361 -1.90 24.16 -25.83
CA ASN A 361 -1.81 25.36 -26.73
C ASN A 361 -2.42 26.59 -26.11
N VAL A 362 -2.00 26.98 -24.91
CA VAL A 362 -2.54 28.12 -24.19
C VAL A 362 -1.46 29.15 -23.88
N SER A 363 -1.87 30.40 -23.78
CA SER A 363 -0.97 31.44 -23.31
C SER A 363 -0.71 31.26 -21.79
N SER A 364 0.52 31.37 -21.40
CA SER A 364 0.92 31.31 -19.99
C SER A 364 1.66 32.58 -19.59
N CYS A 365 1.56 32.95 -18.34
CA CYS A 365 2.41 33.95 -17.71
C CYS A 365 2.85 33.51 -16.32
N ILE A 366 3.83 34.19 -15.76
CA ILE A 366 4.27 33.97 -14.39
C ILE A 366 3.66 35.05 -13.53
N LEU A 367 2.92 34.65 -12.51
CA LEU A 367 2.37 35.53 -11.48
C LEU A 367 3.02 35.19 -10.13
N VAL A 368 3.07 36.17 -9.25
CA VAL A 368 3.64 35.98 -7.90
C VAL A 368 2.52 35.74 -6.90
N LEU A 369 2.70 34.72 -6.05
CA LEU A 369 1.74 34.36 -5.00
C LEU A 369 2.41 34.28 -3.65
N ASP A 370 1.68 34.68 -2.61
CA ASP A 370 2.05 34.46 -1.23
C ASP A 370 1.77 33.02 -0.79
N LEU A 371 2.80 32.34 -0.27
CA LEU A 371 2.71 30.95 0.14
C LEU A 371 1.72 30.69 1.28
N TYR A 372 1.48 31.67 2.16
CA TYR A 372 0.48 31.55 3.24
C TYR A 372 -0.95 31.38 2.73
N LYS A 373 -1.19 31.68 1.44
CA LYS A 373 -2.47 31.41 0.78
C LYS A 373 -2.62 29.97 0.30
N LEU A 374 -1.53 29.17 0.35
CA LEU A 374 -1.51 27.78 -0.11
C LEU A 374 -1.65 26.77 1.04
N ALA A 375 -1.11 27.08 2.22
CA ALA A 375 -1.10 26.15 3.34
C ALA A 375 -1.09 26.89 4.67
N SER A 376 -1.61 26.24 5.72
CA SER A 376 -1.60 26.76 7.10
C SER A 376 -0.20 26.80 7.69
N THR A 377 0.64 25.82 7.34
CA THR A 377 2.04 25.74 7.75
C THR A 377 2.93 25.71 6.51
N VAL A 378 3.86 26.66 6.42
CA VAL A 378 4.77 26.76 5.28
C VAL A 378 6.21 26.75 5.78
N VAL A 379 7.03 25.87 5.18
CA VAL A 379 8.48 25.84 5.36
C VAL A 379 9.12 26.27 4.05
N TYR A 380 9.66 27.48 4.05
CA TYR A 380 10.31 28.10 2.91
C TYR A 380 11.32 29.15 3.35
N ILE A 381 12.50 29.14 2.80
CA ILE A 381 13.48 30.20 2.97
C ILE A 381 13.90 30.71 1.59
N ASN A 382 13.76 32.02 1.40
CA ASN A 382 14.30 32.76 0.28
C ASN A 382 15.25 33.83 0.83
N ASN A 383 16.29 34.17 0.06
CA ASN A 383 17.27 35.21 0.41
C ASN A 383 16.64 36.61 0.61
N THR A 384 15.40 36.79 0.16
CA THR A 384 14.67 38.07 0.22
C THR A 384 13.65 38.18 1.37
N SER A 385 13.56 37.19 2.27
CA SER A 385 12.58 37.14 3.37
C SER A 385 11.10 37.30 2.96
N ARG A 386 10.79 37.12 1.69
CA ARG A 386 9.42 37.21 1.15
C ARG A 386 8.91 35.81 0.88
N PHE A 387 7.77 35.44 1.49
CA PHE A 387 7.08 34.18 1.24
C PHE A 387 6.33 34.19 -0.12
N LYS A 388 6.88 34.87 -1.11
CA LYS A 388 6.32 35.00 -2.44
C LYS A 388 7.02 34.04 -3.41
N VAL A 389 6.25 33.31 -4.20
CA VAL A 389 6.77 32.34 -5.18
C VAL A 389 6.15 32.57 -6.56
N PRO A 390 6.91 32.25 -7.63
CA PRO A 390 6.40 32.34 -8.99
C PRO A 390 5.45 31.18 -9.29
N LEU A 391 4.27 31.52 -9.87
CA LEU A 391 3.29 30.58 -10.36
C LEU A 391 3.19 30.66 -11.88
N GLU A 392 3.26 29.54 -12.56
CA GLU A 392 2.96 29.43 -13.97
C GLU A 392 1.44 29.29 -14.16
N VAL A 393 0.82 30.32 -14.75
CA VAL A 393 -0.63 30.43 -14.92
C VAL A 393 -0.98 30.29 -16.39
N TYR A 394 -1.99 29.51 -16.70
CA TYR A 394 -2.48 29.24 -18.04
C TYR A 394 -3.87 29.84 -18.24
N PHE A 395 -4.09 30.54 -19.36
CA PHE A 395 -5.33 31.25 -19.63
C PHE A 395 -6.10 30.64 -20.80
N CYS A 396 -7.41 30.47 -20.63
CA CYS A 396 -8.29 29.92 -21.65
C CYS A 396 -8.63 30.95 -22.77
N SER A 397 -8.37 32.23 -22.56
CA SER A 397 -8.67 33.30 -23.54
C SER A 397 -7.92 34.58 -23.19
N THR A 398 -7.77 35.47 -24.19
CA THR A 398 -7.22 36.82 -24.03
C THR A 398 -8.03 37.65 -23.05
N LYS A 399 -9.37 37.46 -22.99
CA LYS A 399 -10.25 38.13 -22.02
C LYS A 399 -9.90 37.72 -20.59
N CYS A 400 -9.63 36.44 -20.37
CA CYS A 400 -9.19 35.97 -19.06
C CYS A 400 -7.83 36.53 -18.67
N TRP A 401 -6.88 36.58 -19.60
CA TRP A 401 -5.58 37.15 -19.32
C TRP A 401 -5.65 38.64 -18.96
N LYS A 402 -6.33 39.47 -19.76
CA LYS A 402 -6.51 40.92 -19.51
C LYS A 402 -7.06 41.21 -18.11
N LYS A 403 -7.89 40.34 -17.58
CA LYS A 403 -8.43 40.47 -16.22
C LYS A 403 -7.38 40.36 -15.13
N TYR A 404 -6.28 39.65 -15.41
CA TYR A 404 -5.18 39.39 -14.43
C TYR A 404 -3.89 40.12 -14.81
N GLU A 405 -3.88 40.84 -15.95
CA GLU A 405 -2.75 41.66 -16.37
C GLU A 405 -2.55 42.79 -15.35
N GLY A 406 -1.34 42.86 -14.76
CA GLY A 406 -1.01 43.86 -13.75
C GLY A 406 -1.53 43.63 -12.34
N GLN A 407 -2.21 42.50 -12.09
CA GLN A 407 -2.66 42.14 -10.75
C GLN A 407 -1.68 41.13 -10.08
N GLU A 408 -1.23 41.45 -8.88
CA GLU A 408 -0.79 40.37 -7.97
C GLU A 408 -2.03 39.50 -7.69
N LEU A 409 -1.91 38.18 -7.78
CA LEU A 409 -3.01 37.28 -7.40
C LEU A 409 -3.30 37.47 -5.92
N ILE A 410 -4.32 38.26 -5.63
CA ILE A 410 -4.81 38.52 -4.27
C ILE A 410 -5.41 37.24 -3.68
#